data_6a142c124078c4bd057ba0b3f7d0640f
#
_entry.id   6a142c124078c4bd057ba0b3f7d0640f
#
_cell.length_a   1.000
_cell.length_b   1.000
_cell.length_c   1.000
_cell.angle_alpha   90.00
_cell.angle_beta   90.00
_cell.angle_gamma   90.00
#
_symmetry.space_group_name_H-M   'P 1'
#
loop_
_entity.id
_entity.type
_entity.pdbx_description
1 polymer ?
#
loop_
_entity_poly.entity_id
_entity_poly.type
_entity_poly.pdbx_seq_one_letter_code
_entity_poly.pdbx_strand_id
1 'polypeptide(L)'
;MDSQLSVSFKVFLDEKPLYYKEIDHQRVHQAYEMLKPHIKRVKTVHIVGTNGKGSIGRILAHLAYKSDVSVGHFSSPHILKFNERIWLDGEDSSDVVLEAAHQKLFSILGKEMSDALSYFEYSTLLAFVVFEKCDLMILEAGLGGEFDATNVCDKELSIITPIGIDHQVFLGDTIEEIARTKIRSVQKQVLLAPQPYDEVVEVAQEIATEKSATLFIVGSMQSTDKNHGGIVDVIDPTLASIAKTKAWANYLITNATVALQALNILDIQYDVNDLESLELFGRFYALTENIRIDVGHNPLAARAIVKALKSDVVLIYNSLDDKDYEEVLRRLKPKVKRVEIIDIDSQRATTVQKIEEALKKVDIPYKRFENKLDTNEKYLVFGSFYVVEAFLKQRKNT
;
A
#
# COMPACT_ATOMS: atom_id res chain seq x y z
N MET A 1 40.48 -11.30 -11.26
CA MET A 1 39.19 -10.71 -10.85
C MET A 1 38.24 -11.86 -10.74
N ASP A 2 38.10 -12.40 -9.53
CA ASP A 2 37.17 -13.49 -9.26
C ASP A 2 35.75 -13.00 -9.47
N SER A 3 35.09 -13.50 -10.51
CA SER A 3 33.66 -13.37 -10.66
C SER A 3 33.02 -14.27 -9.58
N GLN A 4 32.89 -13.74 -8.36
CA GLN A 4 31.96 -14.34 -7.41
C GLN A 4 30.58 -14.24 -8.07
N LEU A 5 30.11 -15.37 -8.59
CA LEU A 5 28.72 -15.55 -9.02
C LEU A 5 27.86 -15.15 -7.84
N SER A 6 27.13 -14.03 -7.96
CA SER A 6 26.20 -13.62 -6.91
C SER A 6 25.15 -14.71 -6.76
N VAL A 7 24.77 -14.98 -5.54
CA VAL A 7 23.60 -15.83 -5.20
C VAL A 7 22.40 -15.28 -5.96
N SER A 8 21.49 -16.14 -6.46
CA SER A 8 20.29 -15.67 -7.19
C SER A 8 19.46 -14.74 -6.33
N PHE A 9 18.78 -13.78 -6.96
CA PHE A 9 17.96 -12.78 -6.28
C PHE A 9 17.03 -13.37 -5.22
N LYS A 10 16.32 -14.44 -5.58
CA LYS A 10 15.38 -15.08 -4.67
C LYS A 10 16.05 -15.60 -3.41
N VAL A 11 17.13 -16.37 -3.54
CA VAL A 11 17.87 -16.92 -2.40
C VAL A 11 18.47 -15.81 -1.57
N PHE A 12 19.07 -14.79 -2.20
CA PHE A 12 19.64 -13.63 -1.50
C PHE A 12 18.58 -12.86 -0.68
N LEU A 13 17.39 -12.68 -1.25
CA LEU A 13 16.33 -11.93 -0.57
C LEU A 13 15.69 -12.74 0.57
N ASP A 14 15.50 -14.04 0.40
CA ASP A 14 14.91 -14.94 1.40
C ASP A 14 15.80 -15.08 2.64
N GLU A 15 17.12 -14.89 2.51
CA GLU A 15 18.08 -14.89 3.63
C GLU A 15 18.10 -13.55 4.40
N LYS A 16 17.52 -12.48 3.85
CA LYS A 16 17.54 -11.17 4.52
C LYS A 16 16.57 -11.09 5.70
N PRO A 17 17.00 -10.46 6.79
CA PRO A 17 16.11 -10.21 7.92
C PRO A 17 15.00 -9.24 7.50
N LEU A 18 13.75 -9.61 7.79
CA LEU A 18 12.59 -8.76 7.55
C LEU A 18 12.66 -7.47 8.39
N TYR A 19 13.23 -7.57 9.59
CA TYR A 19 13.41 -6.47 10.53
C TYR A 19 14.75 -6.59 11.22
N TYR A 20 15.41 -5.44 11.44
CA TYR A 20 16.60 -5.36 12.31
C TYR A 20 16.18 -4.99 13.73
N LYS A 21 16.97 -5.43 14.72
CA LYS A 21 16.77 -5.04 16.13
C LYS A 21 17.05 -3.56 16.36
N GLU A 22 18.00 -3.01 15.60
CA GLU A 22 18.36 -1.59 15.62
C GLU A 22 18.13 -1.02 14.23
N ILE A 23 17.37 0.09 14.16
CA ILE A 23 17.07 0.78 12.91
C ILE A 23 18.19 1.77 12.63
N ASP A 24 18.96 1.52 11.58
CA ASP A 24 19.96 2.47 11.06
C ASP A 24 19.34 3.26 9.90
N HIS A 25 18.95 4.49 10.18
CA HIS A 25 18.34 5.36 9.18
C HIS A 25 19.36 5.89 8.13
N GLN A 26 20.65 5.77 8.36
CA GLN A 26 21.69 6.28 7.44
C GLN A 26 22.08 5.27 6.36
N ARG A 27 21.97 3.99 6.65
CA ARG A 27 22.44 2.91 5.79
C ARG A 27 21.83 2.94 4.38
N VAL A 28 20.50 3.09 4.28
CA VAL A 28 19.82 3.14 2.99
C VAL A 28 20.22 4.41 2.20
N HIS A 29 20.46 5.53 2.87
CA HIS A 29 20.98 6.76 2.24
C HIS A 29 22.38 6.55 1.68
N GLN A 30 23.29 5.93 2.44
CA GLN A 30 24.64 5.61 1.97
C GLN A 30 24.58 4.67 0.74
N ALA A 31 23.78 3.63 0.78
CA ALA A 31 23.59 2.72 -0.34
C ALA A 31 22.98 3.43 -1.57
N TYR A 32 22.03 4.34 -1.37
CA TYR A 32 21.48 5.15 -2.46
C TYR A 32 22.49 6.09 -3.08
N GLU A 33 23.34 6.75 -2.29
CA GLU A 33 24.41 7.61 -2.84
C GLU A 33 25.46 6.79 -3.64
N MET A 34 25.68 5.50 -3.30
CA MET A 34 26.48 4.60 -4.15
C MET A 34 25.75 4.24 -5.45
N LEU A 35 24.46 4.03 -5.41
CA LEU A 35 23.64 3.63 -6.57
C LEU A 35 23.38 4.79 -7.54
N LYS A 36 23.09 5.98 -7.02
CA LYS A 36 22.63 7.17 -7.73
C LYS A 36 23.45 7.57 -8.98
N PRO A 37 24.81 7.49 -8.99
CA PRO A 37 25.59 7.78 -10.18
C PRO A 37 25.43 6.77 -11.32
N HIS A 38 24.85 5.60 -11.06
CA HIS A 38 24.73 4.47 -11.98
C HIS A 38 23.32 4.27 -12.57
N ILE A 39 22.35 5.11 -12.16
CA ILE A 39 20.96 5.09 -12.63
C ILE A 39 20.53 6.47 -13.10
N LYS A 40 19.54 6.52 -14.00
CA LYS A 40 18.91 7.79 -14.37
C LYS A 40 17.99 8.29 -13.27
N ARG A 41 17.93 9.62 -13.11
CA ARG A 41 16.86 10.24 -12.32
C ARG A 41 15.53 10.11 -13.07
N VAL A 42 14.53 9.55 -12.39
CA VAL A 42 13.16 9.39 -12.88
C VAL A 42 12.24 10.34 -12.12
N LYS A 43 11.24 10.94 -12.80
CA LYS A 43 10.18 11.68 -12.10
C LYS A 43 9.55 10.78 -11.04
N THR A 44 9.45 11.24 -9.81
CA THR A 44 9.03 10.38 -8.69
C THR A 44 7.79 10.92 -7.99
N VAL A 45 6.80 10.05 -7.82
CA VAL A 45 5.67 10.22 -6.91
C VAL A 45 5.89 9.36 -5.68
N HIS A 46 5.83 9.96 -4.50
CA HIS A 46 5.95 9.25 -3.22
C HIS A 46 4.62 9.22 -2.50
N ILE A 47 4.17 8.04 -2.08
CA ILE A 47 2.87 7.85 -1.46
C ILE A 47 3.04 7.42 -0.01
N VAL A 48 2.57 8.26 0.92
CA VAL A 48 2.58 8.00 2.36
C VAL A 48 1.16 8.00 2.92
N GLY A 49 0.96 7.37 4.07
CA GLY A 49 -0.33 7.32 4.77
C GLY A 49 -0.55 5.97 5.43
N THR A 50 -1.76 5.73 5.93
CA THR A 50 -2.11 4.45 6.56
C THR A 50 -2.80 3.54 5.56
N ASN A 51 -3.92 3.95 4.98
CA ASN A 51 -4.69 3.15 4.02
C ASN A 51 -4.77 3.82 2.66
N GLY A 52 -4.88 3.01 1.59
CA GLY A 52 -5.08 3.51 0.23
C GLY A 52 -3.83 3.66 -0.61
N LYS A 53 -2.61 3.62 -0.04
CA LYS A 53 -1.35 3.80 -0.75
C LYS A 53 -1.25 2.96 -2.02
N GLY A 54 -1.32 1.63 -1.89
CA GLY A 54 -1.18 0.72 -3.02
C GLY A 54 -2.31 0.85 -4.05
N SER A 55 -3.55 1.17 -3.62
CA SER A 55 -4.66 1.40 -4.57
C SER A 55 -4.46 2.69 -5.37
N ILE A 56 -4.11 3.80 -4.70
CA ILE A 56 -3.84 5.08 -5.38
C ILE A 56 -2.66 4.92 -6.33
N GLY A 57 -1.57 4.31 -5.86
CA GLY A 57 -0.39 4.06 -6.68
C GLY A 57 -0.68 3.21 -7.91
N ARG A 58 -1.46 2.13 -7.76
CA ARG A 58 -1.82 1.25 -8.89
C ARG A 58 -2.76 1.93 -9.88
N ILE A 59 -3.74 2.71 -9.43
CA ILE A 59 -4.64 3.48 -10.30
C ILE A 59 -3.84 4.52 -11.09
N LEU A 60 -2.98 5.28 -10.40
CA LEU A 60 -2.10 6.28 -11.01
C LEU A 60 -1.18 5.64 -12.05
N ALA A 61 -0.50 4.53 -11.71
CA ALA A 61 0.38 3.80 -12.61
C ALA A 61 -0.36 3.27 -13.83
N HIS A 62 -1.53 2.69 -13.64
CA HIS A 62 -2.34 2.13 -14.72
C HIS A 62 -2.76 3.20 -15.74
N LEU A 63 -3.30 4.33 -15.27
CA LEU A 63 -3.72 5.42 -16.16
C LEU A 63 -2.52 6.08 -16.87
N ALA A 64 -1.39 6.29 -16.17
CA ALA A 64 -0.17 6.79 -16.80
C ALA A 64 0.32 5.86 -17.92
N TYR A 65 0.38 4.55 -17.64
CA TYR A 65 0.75 3.53 -18.63
C TYR A 65 -0.20 3.52 -19.85
N LYS A 66 -1.52 3.60 -19.62
CA LYS A 66 -2.51 3.66 -20.70
C LYS A 66 -2.39 4.93 -21.57
N SER A 67 -1.73 5.95 -21.06
CA SER A 67 -1.44 7.21 -21.73
C SER A 67 -0.01 7.28 -22.31
N ASP A 68 0.57 6.13 -22.64
CA ASP A 68 1.90 5.98 -23.24
C ASP A 68 3.06 6.52 -22.39
N VAL A 69 2.89 6.65 -21.06
CA VAL A 69 3.95 6.99 -20.12
C VAL A 69 4.56 5.69 -19.58
N SER A 70 5.86 5.48 -19.81
CA SER A 70 6.56 4.34 -19.19
C SER A 70 6.64 4.55 -17.67
N VAL A 71 6.10 3.59 -16.90
CA VAL A 71 5.88 3.77 -15.47
C VAL A 71 6.24 2.53 -14.64
N GLY A 72 6.95 2.77 -13.55
CA GLY A 72 7.21 1.79 -12.50
C GLY A 72 6.42 2.09 -11.23
N HIS A 73 5.81 1.07 -10.62
CA HIS A 73 5.13 1.20 -9.33
C HIS A 73 5.67 0.18 -8.32
N PHE A 74 6.34 0.70 -7.28
CA PHE A 74 6.79 -0.07 -6.13
C PHE A 74 5.74 -0.05 -5.04
N SER A 75 5.24 -1.23 -4.63
CA SER A 75 4.21 -1.38 -3.59
C SER A 75 4.58 -2.46 -2.58
N SER A 76 3.99 -2.41 -1.39
CA SER A 76 4.27 -3.37 -0.31
C SER A 76 3.10 -3.50 0.67
N PRO A 77 2.93 -4.73 1.25
CA PRO A 77 3.55 -6.00 0.87
C PRO A 77 2.87 -6.63 -0.36
N HIS A 78 3.36 -7.79 -0.82
CA HIS A 78 2.71 -8.62 -1.84
C HIS A 78 1.70 -9.60 -1.22
N ILE A 79 0.83 -10.19 -2.04
CA ILE A 79 -0.13 -11.21 -1.60
C ILE A 79 0.44 -12.61 -1.84
N LEU A 80 0.90 -12.94 -3.05
CA LEU A 80 1.33 -14.29 -3.41
C LEU A 80 2.82 -14.39 -3.71
N LYS A 81 3.41 -13.39 -4.38
CA LYS A 81 4.81 -13.43 -4.80
C LYS A 81 5.44 -12.04 -4.83
N PHE A 82 6.76 -12.01 -4.65
CA PHE A 82 7.54 -10.77 -4.60
C PHE A 82 7.32 -9.86 -5.82
N ASN A 83 7.18 -10.45 -7.01
CA ASN A 83 7.01 -9.75 -8.29
C ASN A 83 5.91 -8.67 -8.25
N GLU A 84 4.83 -8.91 -7.48
CA GLU A 84 3.71 -7.96 -7.28
C GLU A 84 4.16 -6.61 -6.71
N ARG A 85 5.32 -6.57 -6.01
CA ARG A 85 5.87 -5.34 -5.43
C ARG A 85 6.47 -4.40 -6.46
N ILE A 86 6.90 -4.94 -7.61
CA ILE A 86 7.59 -4.19 -8.67
C ILE A 86 6.79 -4.38 -9.95
N TRP A 87 5.82 -3.49 -10.13
CA TRP A 87 5.00 -3.44 -11.33
C TRP A 87 5.62 -2.49 -12.36
N LEU A 88 5.77 -2.94 -13.60
CA LEU A 88 6.42 -2.23 -14.69
C LEU A 88 5.57 -2.29 -15.95
N ASP A 89 5.18 -1.13 -16.49
CA ASP A 89 4.52 -0.98 -17.79
C ASP A 89 3.40 -2.00 -18.06
N GLY A 90 2.45 -2.13 -17.12
CA GLY A 90 1.25 -2.94 -17.28
C GLY A 90 1.24 -4.27 -16.53
N GLU A 91 2.39 -4.78 -16.07
CA GLU A 91 2.49 -6.11 -15.46
C GLU A 91 3.48 -6.19 -14.29
N ASP A 92 3.38 -7.24 -13.49
CA ASP A 92 4.36 -7.55 -12.46
C ASP A 92 5.69 -7.94 -13.09
N SER A 93 6.81 -7.42 -12.58
CA SER A 93 8.15 -7.71 -13.11
C SER A 93 8.46 -9.20 -13.13
N SER A 94 9.01 -9.68 -14.25
CA SER A 94 9.41 -11.08 -14.36
C SER A 94 10.64 -11.42 -13.50
N ASP A 95 10.83 -12.70 -13.17
CA ASP A 95 12.02 -13.17 -12.44
C ASP A 95 13.31 -12.81 -13.18
N VAL A 96 13.29 -12.78 -14.51
CA VAL A 96 14.46 -12.39 -15.33
C VAL A 96 14.80 -10.93 -15.14
N VAL A 97 13.82 -10.04 -15.08
CA VAL A 97 14.01 -8.60 -14.84
C VAL A 97 14.55 -8.39 -13.43
N LEU A 98 13.97 -9.06 -12.44
CA LEU A 98 14.39 -8.96 -11.04
C LEU A 98 15.81 -9.47 -10.84
N GLU A 99 16.17 -10.60 -11.46
CA GLU A 99 17.52 -11.14 -11.41
C GLU A 99 18.54 -10.19 -12.04
N ALA A 100 18.27 -9.66 -13.24
CA ALA A 100 19.17 -8.71 -13.91
C ALA A 100 19.36 -7.43 -13.07
N ALA A 101 18.31 -6.92 -12.46
CA ALA A 101 18.39 -5.77 -11.57
C ALA A 101 19.17 -6.07 -10.29
N HIS A 102 19.01 -7.28 -9.73
CA HIS A 102 19.78 -7.75 -8.58
C HIS A 102 21.28 -7.81 -8.91
N GLN A 103 21.66 -8.41 -10.02
CA GLN A 103 23.06 -8.51 -10.44
C GLN A 103 23.69 -7.10 -10.59
N LYS A 104 22.97 -6.16 -11.21
CA LYS A 104 23.42 -4.77 -11.35
C LYS A 104 23.56 -4.09 -9.99
N LEU A 105 22.54 -4.16 -9.13
CA LEU A 105 22.54 -3.55 -7.81
C LEU A 105 23.68 -4.11 -6.94
N PHE A 106 23.80 -5.43 -6.89
CA PHE A 106 24.83 -6.11 -6.11
C PHE A 106 26.25 -5.75 -6.58
N SER A 107 26.47 -5.63 -7.90
CA SER A 107 27.77 -5.22 -8.45
C SER A 107 28.16 -3.79 -8.07
N ILE A 108 27.18 -2.88 -7.92
CA ILE A 108 27.40 -1.48 -7.54
C ILE A 108 27.66 -1.36 -6.04
N LEU A 109 26.83 -2.00 -5.22
CA LEU A 109 26.90 -1.89 -3.75
C LEU A 109 28.02 -2.74 -3.14
N GLY A 110 28.40 -3.82 -3.82
CA GLY A 110 29.28 -4.84 -3.27
C GLY A 110 28.61 -5.68 -2.18
N LYS A 111 29.32 -6.76 -1.77
CA LYS A 111 28.77 -7.74 -0.80
C LYS A 111 28.43 -7.09 0.55
N GLU A 112 29.34 -6.30 1.11
CA GLU A 112 29.21 -5.73 2.45
C GLU A 112 27.95 -4.86 2.58
N MET A 113 27.78 -3.87 1.69
CA MET A 113 26.60 -3.00 1.72
C MET A 113 25.33 -3.78 1.37
N SER A 114 25.39 -4.66 0.38
CA SER A 114 24.24 -5.49 0.01
C SER A 114 23.76 -6.36 1.18
N ASP A 115 24.66 -6.98 1.93
CA ASP A 115 24.32 -7.79 3.10
C ASP A 115 23.78 -6.96 4.27
N ALA A 116 24.30 -5.75 4.45
CA ALA A 116 23.88 -4.84 5.52
C ALA A 116 22.44 -4.33 5.37
N LEU A 117 21.93 -4.19 4.14
CA LEU A 117 20.58 -3.70 3.88
C LEU A 117 19.51 -4.70 4.33
N SER A 118 18.40 -4.22 4.91
CA SER A 118 17.22 -5.00 5.21
C SER A 118 16.50 -5.48 3.94
N TYR A 119 15.57 -6.41 4.10
CA TYR A 119 14.68 -6.85 3.03
C TYR A 119 14.02 -5.68 2.30
N PHE A 120 13.44 -4.73 3.05
CA PHE A 120 12.72 -3.61 2.46
C PHE A 120 13.64 -2.59 1.81
N GLU A 121 14.78 -2.25 2.44
CA GLU A 121 15.77 -1.34 1.89
C GLU A 121 16.35 -1.87 0.58
N TYR A 122 16.74 -3.15 0.55
CA TYR A 122 17.23 -3.78 -0.67
C TYR A 122 16.18 -3.84 -1.77
N SER A 123 14.94 -4.19 -1.43
CA SER A 123 13.82 -4.22 -2.38
C SER A 123 13.51 -2.85 -2.95
N THR A 124 13.65 -1.78 -2.15
CA THR A 124 13.48 -0.40 -2.59
C THR A 124 14.56 -0.01 -3.61
N LEU A 125 15.84 -0.27 -3.30
CA LEU A 125 16.94 0.04 -4.22
C LEU A 125 16.87 -0.81 -5.49
N LEU A 126 16.40 -2.06 -5.40
CA LEU A 126 16.13 -2.90 -6.57
C LEU A 126 15.08 -2.27 -7.49
N ALA A 127 14.00 -1.72 -6.92
CA ALA A 127 12.98 -1.02 -7.68
C ALA A 127 13.55 0.20 -8.44
N PHE A 128 14.46 0.98 -7.84
CA PHE A 128 15.15 2.08 -8.55
C PHE A 128 15.92 1.57 -9.78
N VAL A 129 16.57 0.40 -9.69
CA VAL A 129 17.29 -0.17 -10.83
C VAL A 129 16.33 -0.65 -11.91
N VAL A 130 15.21 -1.29 -11.52
CA VAL A 130 14.21 -1.74 -12.50
C VAL A 130 13.57 -0.56 -13.24
N PHE A 131 13.30 0.54 -12.51
CA PHE A 131 12.59 1.70 -13.04
C PHE A 131 13.47 2.76 -13.68
N GLU A 132 14.79 2.55 -13.77
CA GLU A 132 15.75 3.57 -14.27
C GLU A 132 15.48 4.07 -15.71
N LYS A 133 14.64 3.34 -16.47
CA LYS A 133 14.27 3.69 -17.86
C LYS A 133 12.85 4.24 -17.97
N CYS A 134 12.09 4.25 -16.89
CA CYS A 134 10.74 4.79 -16.87
C CYS A 134 10.75 6.33 -16.95
N ASP A 135 9.64 6.89 -17.42
CA ASP A 135 9.36 8.32 -17.36
C ASP A 135 8.84 8.74 -15.99
N LEU A 136 8.13 7.83 -15.31
CA LEU A 136 7.52 8.02 -14.01
C LEU A 136 7.79 6.84 -13.09
N MET A 137 8.14 7.14 -11.84
CA MET A 137 8.29 6.15 -10.77
C MET A 137 7.35 6.50 -9.61
N ILE A 138 6.56 5.53 -9.17
CA ILE A 138 5.62 5.66 -8.06
C ILE A 138 6.08 4.77 -6.93
N LEU A 139 6.37 5.35 -5.78
CA LEU A 139 6.92 4.66 -4.61
C LEU A 139 5.93 4.68 -3.45
N GLU A 140 5.46 3.52 -3.02
CA GLU A 140 4.69 3.35 -1.80
C GLU A 140 5.62 3.21 -0.60
N ALA A 141 5.49 4.10 0.39
CA ALA A 141 6.21 3.96 1.66
C ALA A 141 5.77 2.69 2.42
N GLY A 142 6.74 1.94 2.93
CA GLY A 142 6.47 0.75 3.71
C GLY A 142 5.98 1.08 5.11
N LEU A 143 6.70 1.95 5.83
CA LEU A 143 6.38 2.36 7.18
C LEU A 143 6.74 3.83 7.42
N GLY A 144 5.80 4.62 7.93
CA GLY A 144 6.05 6.03 8.20
C GLY A 144 6.14 6.86 6.93
N GLY A 145 7.24 7.57 6.76
CA GLY A 145 7.53 8.43 5.61
C GLY A 145 8.91 9.08 5.72
N GLU A 146 9.17 9.84 6.78
CA GLU A 146 10.42 10.59 6.99
C GLU A 146 11.66 9.68 6.92
N PHE A 147 11.61 8.53 7.57
CA PHE A 147 12.71 7.56 7.67
C PHE A 147 12.50 6.30 6.83
N ASP A 148 11.50 6.32 5.94
CA ASP A 148 11.24 5.18 5.07
C ASP A 148 12.29 5.08 3.96
N ALA A 149 12.67 3.87 3.57
CA ALA A 149 13.66 3.64 2.53
C ALA A 149 13.27 4.28 1.19
N THR A 150 11.97 4.44 0.91
CA THR A 150 11.50 5.11 -0.31
C THR A 150 11.70 6.64 -0.29
N ASN A 151 12.09 7.21 0.87
CA ASN A 151 12.31 8.65 1.03
C ASN A 151 13.70 9.13 0.60
N VAL A 152 14.58 8.28 0.09
CA VAL A 152 15.98 8.59 -0.22
C VAL A 152 16.19 9.48 -1.46
N CYS A 153 15.16 9.62 -2.32
CA CYS A 153 15.26 10.36 -3.58
C CYS A 153 14.41 11.64 -3.59
N ASP A 154 14.71 12.53 -4.55
CA ASP A 154 13.87 13.70 -4.83
C ASP A 154 12.51 13.29 -5.41
N LYS A 155 11.48 14.06 -5.09
CA LYS A 155 10.08 13.81 -5.51
C LYS A 155 9.50 15.04 -6.19
N GLU A 156 8.76 14.83 -7.25
CA GLU A 156 7.92 15.85 -7.90
C GLU A 156 6.62 16.04 -7.14
N LEU A 157 6.01 14.93 -6.68
CA LEU A 157 4.75 14.94 -5.96
C LEU A 157 4.80 13.96 -4.77
N SER A 158 4.30 14.40 -3.62
CA SER A 158 4.01 13.54 -2.47
C SER A 158 2.50 13.41 -2.31
N ILE A 159 1.97 12.19 -2.21
CA ILE A 159 0.56 11.94 -1.96
C ILE A 159 0.38 11.45 -0.54
N ILE A 160 -0.44 12.16 0.24
CA ILE A 160 -0.80 11.79 1.61
C ILE A 160 -2.16 11.12 1.57
N THR A 161 -2.19 9.80 1.73
CA THR A 161 -3.43 9.00 1.79
C THR A 161 -4.06 9.08 3.18
N PRO A 162 -5.29 8.57 3.41
CA PRO A 162 -5.91 8.63 4.74
C PRO A 162 -5.01 8.08 5.84
N ILE A 163 -4.78 8.89 6.87
CA ILE A 163 -4.01 8.56 8.06
C ILE A 163 -4.95 8.12 9.17
N GLY A 164 -4.57 7.07 9.89
CA GLY A 164 -5.26 6.54 11.06
C GLY A 164 -4.27 5.89 12.02
N ILE A 165 -4.76 5.48 13.19
CA ILE A 165 -3.96 4.77 14.18
C ILE A 165 -3.52 3.43 13.60
N ASP A 166 -2.22 3.27 13.45
CA ASP A 166 -1.54 2.04 13.06
C ASP A 166 -0.04 2.18 13.37
N HIS A 167 0.63 1.06 13.67
CA HIS A 167 2.07 1.02 13.96
C HIS A 167 2.55 1.98 15.06
N GLN A 168 1.77 2.15 16.14
CA GLN A 168 2.03 3.11 17.22
C GLN A 168 3.44 2.97 17.83
N VAL A 169 3.94 1.74 17.99
CA VAL A 169 5.29 1.47 18.52
C VAL A 169 6.41 2.22 17.77
N PHE A 170 6.19 2.52 16.46
CA PHE A 170 7.19 3.14 15.59
C PHE A 170 6.85 4.59 15.22
N LEU A 171 5.56 4.94 15.18
CA LEU A 171 5.13 6.21 14.59
C LEU A 171 4.59 7.21 15.62
N GLY A 172 4.34 6.78 16.85
CA GLY A 172 3.75 7.58 17.92
C GLY A 172 2.35 7.11 18.31
N ASP A 173 1.88 7.63 19.44
CA ASP A 173 0.63 7.18 20.08
C ASP A 173 -0.58 8.00 19.66
N THR A 174 -0.37 9.19 19.09
CA THR A 174 -1.42 10.12 18.67
C THR A 174 -1.51 10.23 17.14
N ILE A 175 -2.67 10.65 16.65
CA ILE A 175 -2.87 10.94 15.21
C ILE A 175 -1.87 11.99 14.73
N GLU A 176 -1.61 13.01 15.54
CA GLU A 176 -0.69 14.11 15.20
C GLU A 176 0.74 13.60 15.04
N GLU A 177 1.25 12.79 15.97
CA GLU A 177 2.60 12.19 15.89
C GLU A 177 2.75 11.31 14.66
N ILE A 178 1.76 10.44 14.40
CA ILE A 178 1.73 9.57 13.22
C ILE A 178 1.70 10.40 11.95
N ALA A 179 0.89 11.47 11.91
CA ALA A 179 0.82 12.39 10.77
C ALA A 179 2.16 13.08 10.52
N ARG A 180 2.80 13.64 11.56
CA ARG A 180 4.11 14.29 11.45
C ARG A 180 5.17 13.37 10.87
N THR A 181 5.30 12.14 11.40
CA THR A 181 6.29 11.16 10.92
C THR A 181 6.08 10.79 9.45
N LYS A 182 4.82 10.74 8.99
CA LYS A 182 4.50 10.44 7.59
C LYS A 182 4.72 11.67 6.69
N ILE A 183 4.20 12.83 7.09
CA ILE A 183 4.14 14.03 6.24
C ILE A 183 5.52 14.72 6.11
N ARG A 184 6.42 14.57 7.09
CA ARG A 184 7.79 15.14 6.98
C ARG A 184 8.59 14.62 5.79
N SER A 185 8.16 13.54 5.13
CA SER A 185 8.77 13.07 3.88
C SER A 185 8.47 13.95 2.65
N VAL A 186 7.49 14.88 2.73
CA VAL A 186 7.08 15.69 1.58
C VAL A 186 8.14 16.70 1.16
N GLN A 187 8.09 17.11 -0.10
CA GLN A 187 9.01 18.10 -0.68
C GLN A 187 8.22 19.23 -1.38
N LYS A 188 8.28 19.33 -2.71
CA LYS A 188 7.80 20.49 -3.49
C LYS A 188 6.29 20.60 -3.63
N GLN A 189 5.64 19.49 -3.98
CA GLN A 189 4.20 19.42 -4.21
C GLN A 189 3.61 18.32 -3.35
N VAL A 190 2.46 18.60 -2.75
CA VAL A 190 1.79 17.71 -1.81
C VAL A 190 0.33 17.61 -2.17
N LEU A 191 -0.18 16.40 -2.39
CA LEU A 191 -1.59 16.12 -2.58
C LEU A 191 -2.13 15.41 -1.35
N LEU A 192 -3.01 16.07 -0.60
CA LEU A 192 -3.68 15.52 0.57
C LEU A 192 -5.02 14.90 0.18
N ALA A 193 -5.15 13.58 0.31
CA ALA A 193 -6.43 12.89 0.20
C ALA A 193 -7.39 13.30 1.32
N PRO A 194 -8.71 13.10 1.20
CA PRO A 194 -9.66 13.32 2.28
C PRO A 194 -9.24 12.57 3.55
N GLN A 195 -9.21 13.27 4.67
CA GLN A 195 -8.72 12.74 5.95
C GLN A 195 -9.87 12.43 6.92
N PRO A 196 -9.75 11.36 7.74
CA PRO A 196 -10.71 11.07 8.79
C PRO A 196 -10.56 11.92 10.05
N TYR A 197 -9.48 12.71 10.17
CA TYR A 197 -9.11 13.53 11.31
C TYR A 197 -8.63 14.91 10.86
N ASP A 198 -9.14 15.96 11.47
CA ASP A 198 -8.80 17.36 11.13
C ASP A 198 -7.34 17.68 11.49
N GLU A 199 -6.80 17.05 12.53
CA GLU A 199 -5.41 17.20 12.98
C GLU A 199 -4.41 16.85 11.88
N VAL A 200 -4.76 15.92 11.00
CA VAL A 200 -3.89 15.54 9.84
C VAL A 200 -3.83 16.70 8.84
N VAL A 201 -4.94 17.41 8.63
CA VAL A 201 -5.00 18.57 7.73
C VAL A 201 -4.14 19.70 8.29
N GLU A 202 -4.26 19.98 9.59
CA GLU A 202 -3.47 21.00 10.28
C GLU A 202 -1.97 20.71 10.19
N VAL A 203 -1.54 19.46 10.46
CA VAL A 203 -0.15 19.03 10.33
C VAL A 203 0.34 19.14 8.89
N ALA A 204 -0.50 18.82 7.90
CA ALA A 204 -0.12 18.93 6.49
C ALA A 204 0.09 20.40 6.08
N GLN A 205 -0.75 21.32 6.54
CA GLN A 205 -0.62 22.77 6.29
C GLN A 205 0.63 23.34 6.95
N GLU A 206 0.89 22.96 8.20
CA GLU A 206 2.09 23.37 8.94
C GLU A 206 3.37 22.95 8.22
N ILE A 207 3.50 21.65 7.90
CA ILE A 207 4.70 21.11 7.25
C ILE A 207 4.86 21.63 5.82
N ALA A 208 3.77 21.79 5.08
CA ALA A 208 3.84 22.39 3.75
C ALA A 208 4.36 23.83 3.80
N THR A 209 3.92 24.61 4.78
CA THR A 209 4.41 25.98 5.03
C THR A 209 5.90 25.98 5.41
N GLU A 210 6.30 25.14 6.37
CA GLU A 210 7.69 24.99 6.81
C GLU A 210 8.63 24.66 5.64
N LYS A 211 8.20 23.76 4.76
CA LYS A 211 8.99 23.30 3.60
C LYS A 211 8.81 24.15 2.35
N SER A 212 8.00 25.21 2.39
CA SER A 212 7.63 26.01 1.21
C SER A 212 7.06 25.14 0.08
N ALA A 213 6.29 24.10 0.43
CA ALA A 213 5.66 23.18 -0.50
C ALA A 213 4.26 23.66 -0.90
N THR A 214 3.86 23.40 -2.15
CA THR A 214 2.49 23.67 -2.61
C THR A 214 1.57 22.52 -2.15
N LEU A 215 0.56 22.84 -1.34
CA LEU A 215 -0.42 21.87 -0.83
C LEU A 215 -1.71 21.93 -1.64
N PHE A 216 -2.11 20.78 -2.19
CA PHE A 216 -3.40 20.52 -2.83
C PHE A 216 -4.23 19.65 -1.90
N ILE A 217 -5.51 19.99 -1.67
CA ILE A 217 -6.43 19.23 -0.80
C ILE A 217 -7.62 18.75 -1.61
N VAL A 218 -7.84 17.44 -1.68
CA VAL A 218 -8.99 16.86 -2.38
C VAL A 218 -10.25 17.00 -1.52
N GLY A 219 -11.32 17.58 -2.09
CA GLY A 219 -12.65 17.64 -1.45
C GLY A 219 -12.83 18.76 -0.41
N SER A 220 -11.94 19.77 -0.34
CA SER A 220 -12.17 20.93 0.53
C SER A 220 -12.85 22.07 -0.24
N MET A 221 -14.02 22.52 0.23
CA MET A 221 -14.75 23.67 -0.33
C MET A 221 -14.18 25.03 0.08
N GLN A 222 -13.09 25.08 0.86
CA GLN A 222 -12.53 26.31 1.41
C GLN A 222 -11.08 26.49 1.02
N SER A 223 -10.82 27.19 -0.07
CA SER A 223 -9.54 27.84 -0.28
C SER A 223 -9.77 29.24 -0.83
N THR A 224 -9.72 30.22 0.05
CA THR A 224 -9.61 31.66 -0.29
C THR A 224 -8.15 32.11 -0.37
N ASP A 225 -7.19 31.20 -0.18
CA ASP A 225 -5.77 31.52 -0.13
C ASP A 225 -5.09 31.19 -1.46
N LYS A 226 -4.44 32.20 -2.04
CA LYS A 226 -3.78 32.11 -3.36
C LYS A 226 -2.63 31.10 -3.44
N ASN A 227 -2.22 30.51 -2.31
CA ASN A 227 -1.15 29.52 -2.22
C ASN A 227 -1.68 28.07 -2.11
N HIS A 228 -2.97 27.86 -2.07
CA HIS A 228 -3.58 26.53 -2.07
C HIS A 228 -4.09 26.21 -3.45
N GLY A 229 -3.49 25.20 -4.10
CA GLY A 229 -3.91 24.70 -5.40
C GLY A 229 -5.38 24.25 -5.38
N GLY A 230 -6.02 24.34 -6.54
CA GLY A 230 -7.44 24.18 -6.74
C GLY A 230 -8.06 22.91 -6.17
N ILE A 231 -9.36 22.99 -5.96
CA ILE A 231 -10.23 21.96 -5.38
C ILE A 231 -10.86 21.16 -6.51
N VAL A 232 -11.06 19.85 -6.28
CA VAL A 232 -11.92 19.02 -7.13
C VAL A 232 -13.04 18.42 -6.30
N ASP A 233 -14.21 18.99 -6.48
CA ASP A 233 -15.41 18.65 -5.71
C ASP A 233 -16.38 17.70 -6.43
N VAL A 234 -16.10 17.33 -7.69
CA VAL A 234 -17.04 16.51 -8.47
C VAL A 234 -16.38 15.19 -8.84
N ILE A 235 -17.00 14.10 -8.37
CA ILE A 235 -16.67 12.78 -8.91
C ILE A 235 -16.99 12.80 -10.41
N ASP A 236 -15.99 12.51 -11.23
CA ASP A 236 -16.16 12.34 -12.66
C ASP A 236 -17.32 11.36 -12.95
N PRO A 237 -18.31 11.76 -13.76
CA PRO A 237 -19.47 10.89 -14.07
C PRO A 237 -19.07 9.54 -14.66
N THR A 238 -17.98 9.50 -15.47
CA THR A 238 -17.42 8.27 -16.03
C THR A 238 -16.87 7.38 -14.95
N LEU A 239 -16.10 7.95 -14.01
CA LEU A 239 -15.61 7.22 -12.82
C LEU A 239 -16.76 6.64 -12.00
N ALA A 240 -17.84 7.39 -11.78
CA ALA A 240 -19.01 6.92 -11.06
C ALA A 240 -19.68 5.73 -11.77
N SER A 241 -19.77 5.77 -13.10
CA SER A 241 -20.32 4.68 -13.93
C SER A 241 -19.47 3.41 -13.82
N ILE A 242 -18.16 3.53 -14.02
CA ILE A 242 -17.19 2.42 -13.91
C ILE A 242 -17.23 1.80 -12.51
N ALA A 243 -17.19 2.63 -11.48
CA ALA A 243 -17.25 2.18 -10.09
C ALA A 243 -18.54 1.38 -9.78
N LYS A 244 -19.67 1.78 -10.35
CA LYS A 244 -20.95 1.04 -10.26
C LYS A 244 -20.85 -0.32 -10.95
N THR A 245 -20.34 -0.38 -12.18
CA THR A 245 -20.18 -1.61 -12.96
C THR A 245 -19.23 -2.59 -12.28
N LYS A 246 -18.09 -2.10 -11.78
CA LYS A 246 -17.09 -2.89 -11.05
C LYS A 246 -17.47 -3.19 -9.59
N ALA A 247 -18.60 -2.67 -9.11
CA ALA A 247 -19.04 -2.76 -7.72
C ALA A 247 -17.94 -2.31 -6.72
N TRP A 248 -17.24 -1.22 -7.05
CA TRP A 248 -16.22 -0.64 -6.19
C TRP A 248 -16.82 -0.11 -4.88
N ALA A 249 -16.09 -0.30 -3.80
CA ALA A 249 -16.40 0.36 -2.53
C ALA A 249 -16.09 1.87 -2.61
N ASN A 250 -16.80 2.68 -1.81
CA ASN A 250 -16.63 4.13 -1.84
C ASN A 250 -15.18 4.59 -1.63
N TYR A 251 -14.42 3.88 -0.79
CA TYR A 251 -13.01 4.23 -0.57
C TYR A 251 -12.15 4.05 -1.84
N LEU A 252 -12.50 3.13 -2.74
CA LEU A 252 -11.82 2.96 -4.03
C LEU A 252 -12.15 4.10 -5.00
N ILE A 253 -13.39 4.61 -4.96
CA ILE A 253 -13.78 5.79 -5.72
C ILE A 253 -12.98 7.02 -5.25
N THR A 254 -12.88 7.21 -3.94
CA THR A 254 -12.04 8.28 -3.37
C THR A 254 -10.58 8.13 -3.77
N ASN A 255 -10.03 6.90 -3.72
CA ASN A 255 -8.65 6.65 -4.14
C ASN A 255 -8.43 6.94 -5.63
N ALA A 256 -9.41 6.61 -6.47
CA ALA A 256 -9.37 6.94 -7.90
C ALA A 256 -9.40 8.46 -8.12
N THR A 257 -10.28 9.18 -7.42
CA THR A 257 -10.31 10.67 -7.49
C THR A 257 -8.95 11.27 -7.12
N VAL A 258 -8.29 10.76 -6.07
CA VAL A 258 -6.93 11.21 -5.69
C VAL A 258 -5.91 10.92 -6.80
N ALA A 259 -5.97 9.74 -7.43
CA ALA A 259 -5.07 9.39 -8.52
C ALA A 259 -5.28 10.28 -9.77
N LEU A 260 -6.54 10.59 -10.13
CA LEU A 260 -6.85 11.52 -11.21
C LEU A 260 -6.29 12.92 -10.93
N GLN A 261 -6.40 13.40 -9.69
CA GLN A 261 -5.81 14.68 -9.29
C GLN A 261 -4.28 14.67 -9.36
N ALA A 262 -3.65 13.55 -8.98
CA ALA A 262 -2.20 13.42 -9.10
C ALA A 262 -1.76 13.51 -10.58
N LEU A 263 -2.51 12.89 -11.51
CA LEU A 263 -2.23 12.99 -12.96
C LEU A 263 -2.35 14.44 -13.45
N ASN A 264 -3.39 15.17 -13.01
CA ASN A 264 -3.56 16.59 -13.34
C ASN A 264 -2.39 17.44 -12.84
N ILE A 265 -1.92 17.22 -11.60
CA ILE A 265 -0.77 17.95 -11.03
C ILE A 265 0.52 17.63 -11.79
N LEU A 266 0.66 16.40 -12.28
CA LEU A 266 1.83 15.95 -13.06
C LEU A 266 1.77 16.34 -14.54
N ASP A 267 0.66 16.96 -15.00
CA ASP A 267 0.38 17.30 -16.40
C ASP A 267 0.41 16.06 -17.32
N ILE A 268 -0.13 14.94 -16.82
CA ILE A 268 -0.29 13.69 -17.57
C ILE A 268 -1.74 13.59 -18.03
N GLN A 269 -1.94 13.56 -19.36
CA GLN A 269 -3.27 13.33 -19.95
C GLN A 269 -3.72 11.88 -19.66
N TYR A 270 -5.01 11.64 -19.52
CA TYR A 270 -5.55 10.31 -19.27
C TYR A 270 -6.98 10.19 -19.77
N ASP A 271 -7.42 8.95 -20.03
CA ASP A 271 -8.82 8.61 -20.26
C ASP A 271 -9.35 7.83 -19.03
N VAL A 272 -10.40 8.33 -18.39
CA VAL A 272 -11.03 7.67 -17.25
C VAL A 272 -11.58 6.29 -17.62
N ASN A 273 -11.97 6.08 -18.89
CA ASN A 273 -12.47 4.78 -19.39
C ASN A 273 -11.42 3.66 -19.27
N ASP A 274 -10.13 3.96 -19.25
CA ASP A 274 -9.07 2.97 -19.08
C ASP A 274 -9.17 2.24 -17.72
N LEU A 275 -9.85 2.83 -16.74
CA LEU A 275 -10.15 2.16 -15.46
C LEU A 275 -11.05 0.93 -15.61
N GLU A 276 -11.75 0.74 -16.73
CA GLU A 276 -12.52 -0.47 -17.00
C GLU A 276 -11.63 -1.72 -17.02
N SER A 277 -10.41 -1.60 -17.50
CA SER A 277 -9.43 -2.70 -17.56
C SER A 277 -8.64 -2.89 -16.28
N LEU A 278 -8.72 -1.96 -15.33
CA LEU A 278 -7.95 -2.03 -14.08
C LEU A 278 -8.51 -3.08 -13.11
N GLU A 279 -7.64 -3.92 -12.57
CA GLU A 279 -7.95 -4.82 -11.47
C GLU A 279 -7.17 -4.43 -10.21
N LEU A 280 -7.90 -4.29 -9.08
CA LEU A 280 -7.32 -4.00 -7.77
C LEU A 280 -7.42 -5.26 -6.89
N PHE A 281 -6.57 -6.26 -7.19
CA PHE A 281 -6.57 -7.52 -6.48
C PHE A 281 -6.32 -7.32 -4.97
N GLY A 282 -7.13 -7.97 -4.12
CA GLY A 282 -7.05 -7.83 -2.67
C GLY A 282 -7.59 -6.50 -2.12
N ARG A 283 -8.38 -5.74 -2.90
CA ARG A 283 -9.00 -4.48 -2.47
C ARG A 283 -10.51 -4.55 -2.69
N PHE A 284 -11.23 -5.13 -1.74
CA PHE A 284 -12.64 -5.48 -1.83
C PHE A 284 -12.99 -6.23 -3.13
N TYR A 285 -12.01 -7.00 -3.59
CA TYR A 285 -12.02 -7.69 -4.88
C TYR A 285 -13.01 -8.86 -4.87
N ALA A 286 -13.85 -8.94 -5.89
CA ALA A 286 -14.76 -10.08 -6.06
C ALA A 286 -13.97 -11.26 -6.66
N LEU A 287 -13.57 -12.20 -5.81
CA LEU A 287 -12.88 -13.41 -6.26
C LEU A 287 -13.85 -14.36 -6.98
N THR A 288 -15.07 -14.44 -6.48
CA THR A 288 -16.22 -15.11 -7.09
C THR A 288 -17.48 -14.30 -6.78
N GLU A 289 -18.64 -14.74 -7.26
CA GLU A 289 -19.93 -14.09 -6.99
C GLU A 289 -20.23 -13.95 -5.49
N ASN A 290 -19.82 -14.94 -4.69
CA ASN A 290 -20.08 -15.00 -3.26
C ASN A 290 -18.87 -14.78 -2.35
N ILE A 291 -17.66 -14.57 -2.90
CA ILE A 291 -16.44 -14.39 -2.11
C ILE A 291 -15.78 -13.06 -2.48
N ARG A 292 -15.56 -12.23 -1.46
CA ARG A 292 -14.73 -11.03 -1.57
C ARG A 292 -13.48 -11.16 -0.73
N ILE A 293 -12.38 -10.59 -1.23
CA ILE A 293 -11.10 -10.53 -0.54
C ILE A 293 -10.66 -9.08 -0.34
N ASP A 294 -10.15 -8.75 0.84
CA ASP A 294 -9.56 -7.46 1.14
C ASP A 294 -8.43 -7.61 2.17
N VAL A 295 -7.28 -7.00 1.90
CA VAL A 295 -6.07 -7.10 2.75
C VAL A 295 -6.06 -6.10 3.91
N GLY A 296 -7.14 -5.37 4.14
CA GLY A 296 -7.30 -4.46 5.27
C GLY A 296 -7.11 -5.17 6.62
N HIS A 297 -6.54 -4.45 7.58
CA HIS A 297 -6.12 -5.07 8.85
C HIS A 297 -6.16 -4.10 10.05
N ASN A 298 -6.78 -2.93 9.88
CA ASN A 298 -6.88 -1.92 10.94
C ASN A 298 -8.32 -1.39 11.07
N PRO A 299 -8.65 -0.67 12.15
CA PRO A 299 -10.01 -0.17 12.40
C PRO A 299 -10.54 0.77 11.29
N LEU A 300 -9.66 1.53 10.64
CA LEU A 300 -10.04 2.42 9.53
C LEU A 300 -10.50 1.61 8.31
N ALA A 301 -9.77 0.54 7.96
CA ALA A 301 -10.15 -0.37 6.88
C ALA A 301 -11.47 -1.11 7.21
N ALA A 302 -11.61 -1.62 8.44
CA ALA A 302 -12.84 -2.29 8.89
C ALA A 302 -14.07 -1.38 8.73
N ARG A 303 -13.95 -0.09 9.10
CA ARG A 303 -15.02 0.91 8.92
C ARG A 303 -15.40 1.08 7.44
N ALA A 304 -14.43 1.13 6.56
CA ALA A 304 -14.66 1.26 5.11
C ALA A 304 -15.36 0.02 4.54
N ILE A 305 -14.96 -1.18 4.95
CA ILE A 305 -15.53 -2.45 4.53
C ILE A 305 -16.98 -2.59 5.00
N VAL A 306 -17.31 -2.26 6.25
CA VAL A 306 -18.69 -2.31 6.76
C VAL A 306 -19.63 -1.45 5.92
N LYS A 307 -19.17 -0.26 5.51
CA LYS A 307 -19.94 0.63 4.62
C LYS A 307 -20.11 0.06 3.21
N ALA A 308 -19.18 -0.77 2.75
CA ALA A 308 -19.22 -1.38 1.42
C ALA A 308 -20.10 -2.65 1.36
N LEU A 309 -20.23 -3.36 2.48
CA LEU A 309 -21.01 -4.60 2.54
C LEU A 309 -22.51 -4.33 2.47
N LYS A 310 -23.15 -4.88 1.42
CA LYS A 310 -24.60 -4.75 1.17
C LYS A 310 -25.43 -5.77 1.98
N SER A 311 -24.81 -6.82 2.47
CA SER A 311 -25.46 -7.91 3.24
C SER A 311 -24.48 -8.45 4.28
N ASP A 312 -24.99 -9.22 5.23
CA ASP A 312 -24.16 -9.90 6.20
C ASP A 312 -23.34 -11.02 5.56
N VAL A 313 -22.13 -11.25 6.07
CA VAL A 313 -21.17 -12.19 5.53
C VAL A 313 -20.65 -13.16 6.60
N VAL A 314 -20.11 -14.27 6.16
CA VAL A 314 -19.19 -15.10 6.94
C VAL A 314 -17.81 -14.50 6.77
N LEU A 315 -17.15 -14.16 7.88
CA LEU A 315 -15.82 -13.56 7.87
C LEU A 315 -14.76 -14.65 8.03
N ILE A 316 -13.90 -14.84 7.01
CA ILE A 316 -12.69 -15.65 7.12
C ILE A 316 -11.59 -14.72 7.61
N TYR A 317 -11.04 -14.99 8.81
CA TYR A 317 -10.26 -14.02 9.55
C TYR A 317 -9.10 -14.62 10.33
N ASN A 318 -8.03 -13.88 10.40
CA ASN A 318 -6.98 -13.91 11.41
C ASN A 318 -6.33 -12.53 11.45
N SER A 319 -5.37 -12.32 12.34
CA SER A 319 -4.68 -11.03 12.48
C SER A 319 -3.21 -11.21 12.81
N LEU A 320 -2.49 -10.11 12.77
CA LEU A 320 -1.13 -10.01 13.31
C LEU A 320 -1.20 -9.50 14.76
N ASP A 321 -0.25 -9.94 15.59
CA ASP A 321 -0.26 -9.69 17.06
C ASP A 321 -0.06 -8.20 17.42
N ASP A 322 0.52 -7.43 16.50
CA ASP A 322 0.74 -5.98 16.63
C ASP A 322 -0.47 -5.12 16.17
N LYS A 323 -1.60 -5.74 15.83
CA LYS A 323 -2.80 -5.02 15.35
C LYS A 323 -3.91 -5.01 16.41
N ASP A 324 -4.72 -3.96 16.39
CA ASP A 324 -5.91 -3.85 17.22
C ASP A 324 -7.07 -4.67 16.65
N TYR A 325 -6.91 -6.00 16.68
CA TYR A 325 -7.88 -6.94 16.12
C TYR A 325 -9.20 -6.96 16.89
N GLU A 326 -9.23 -6.60 18.18
CA GLU A 326 -10.47 -6.51 18.94
C GLU A 326 -11.34 -5.36 18.42
N GLU A 327 -10.76 -4.18 18.19
CA GLU A 327 -11.47 -3.04 17.62
C GLU A 327 -11.87 -3.30 16.15
N VAL A 328 -11.03 -3.97 15.37
CA VAL A 328 -11.36 -4.41 14.00
C VAL A 328 -12.61 -5.29 14.02
N LEU A 329 -12.65 -6.32 14.87
CA LEU A 329 -13.79 -7.22 15.00
C LEU A 329 -15.05 -6.49 15.49
N ARG A 330 -14.90 -5.58 16.47
CA ARG A 330 -16.01 -4.74 16.96
C ARG A 330 -16.62 -3.90 15.84
N ARG A 331 -15.79 -3.33 14.97
CA ARG A 331 -16.26 -2.56 13.80
C ARG A 331 -16.98 -3.42 12.78
N LEU A 332 -16.46 -4.64 12.52
CA LEU A 332 -17.02 -5.55 11.54
C LEU A 332 -18.34 -6.24 12.02
N LYS A 333 -18.54 -6.38 13.34
CA LYS A 333 -19.68 -7.08 13.95
C LYS A 333 -21.03 -6.79 13.28
N PRO A 334 -21.43 -5.54 12.94
CA PRO A 334 -22.74 -5.26 12.35
C PRO A 334 -23.02 -5.94 11.02
N LYS A 335 -22.00 -6.51 10.38
CA LYS A 335 -22.07 -7.16 9.06
C LYS A 335 -21.54 -8.59 9.06
N VAL A 336 -21.25 -9.15 10.23
CA VAL A 336 -20.64 -10.48 10.35
C VAL A 336 -21.60 -11.44 11.04
N LYS A 337 -22.01 -12.50 10.34
CA LYS A 337 -22.83 -13.58 10.90
C LYS A 337 -22.03 -14.45 11.88
N ARG A 338 -20.82 -14.81 11.48
CA ARG A 338 -19.84 -15.58 12.24
C ARG A 338 -18.44 -15.38 11.68
N VAL A 339 -17.44 -15.71 12.47
CA VAL A 339 -16.05 -15.76 12.04
C VAL A 339 -15.60 -17.21 11.83
N GLU A 340 -14.92 -17.48 10.74
CA GLU A 340 -14.18 -18.72 10.50
C GLU A 340 -12.67 -18.39 10.57
N ILE A 341 -12.01 -18.88 11.65
CA ILE A 341 -10.61 -18.55 11.95
C ILE A 341 -9.70 -19.40 11.05
N ILE A 342 -8.94 -18.74 10.17
CA ILE A 342 -7.96 -19.38 9.29
C ILE A 342 -6.56 -19.31 9.90
N ASP A 343 -5.76 -20.38 9.72
CA ASP A 343 -4.34 -20.35 10.10
C ASP A 343 -3.53 -19.59 9.05
N ILE A 344 -2.59 -18.77 9.50
CA ILE A 344 -1.68 -18.00 8.64
C ILE A 344 -0.23 -18.32 8.98
N ASP A 345 0.62 -18.40 7.97
CA ASP A 345 2.06 -18.63 8.11
C ASP A 345 2.79 -17.29 8.26
N SER A 346 2.96 -16.86 9.51
CA SER A 346 3.70 -15.63 9.84
C SER A 346 4.20 -15.69 11.29
N GLN A 347 5.45 -15.28 11.51
CA GLN A 347 6.00 -15.13 12.88
C GLN A 347 5.25 -14.07 13.69
N ARG A 348 4.51 -13.18 13.04
CA ARG A 348 3.68 -12.14 13.66
C ARG A 348 2.22 -12.55 13.81
N ALA A 349 1.85 -13.79 13.46
CA ALA A 349 0.48 -14.26 13.55
C ALA A 349 -0.05 -14.20 15.00
N THR A 350 -1.22 -13.64 15.18
CA THR A 350 -1.94 -13.76 16.45
C THR A 350 -2.34 -15.20 16.69
N THR A 351 -2.19 -15.67 17.94
CA THR A 351 -2.63 -17.03 18.28
C THR A 351 -4.15 -17.17 18.18
N VAL A 352 -4.59 -18.36 17.83
CA VAL A 352 -6.03 -18.66 17.73
C VAL A 352 -6.77 -18.35 19.02
N GLN A 353 -6.16 -18.68 20.19
CA GLN A 353 -6.73 -18.38 21.50
C GLN A 353 -7.00 -16.89 21.70
N LYS A 354 -6.05 -16.01 21.34
CA LYS A 354 -6.27 -14.56 21.43
C LYS A 354 -7.40 -14.08 20.53
N ILE A 355 -7.52 -14.62 19.31
CA ILE A 355 -8.65 -14.32 18.41
C ILE A 355 -9.97 -14.80 18.99
N GLU A 356 -10.04 -16.02 19.56
CA GLU A 356 -11.22 -16.56 20.20
C GLU A 356 -11.64 -15.73 21.41
N GLU A 357 -10.69 -15.28 22.23
CA GLU A 357 -10.95 -14.39 23.37
C GLU A 357 -11.52 -13.04 22.90
N ALA A 358 -10.96 -12.45 21.85
CA ALA A 358 -11.48 -11.22 21.27
C ALA A 358 -12.90 -11.41 20.71
N LEU A 359 -13.16 -12.53 20.03
CA LEU A 359 -14.48 -12.86 19.50
C LEU A 359 -15.53 -13.07 20.61
N LYS A 360 -15.16 -13.69 21.74
CA LYS A 360 -16.02 -13.80 22.92
C LYS A 360 -16.34 -12.44 23.52
N LYS A 361 -15.32 -11.53 23.65
CA LYS A 361 -15.54 -10.18 24.16
C LYS A 361 -16.46 -9.34 23.29
N VAL A 362 -16.35 -9.47 21.95
CA VAL A 362 -17.21 -8.72 21.03
C VAL A 362 -18.52 -9.43 20.72
N ASP A 363 -18.73 -10.63 21.26
CA ASP A 363 -19.94 -11.45 21.06
C ASP A 363 -20.22 -11.68 19.56
N ILE A 364 -19.28 -12.38 18.89
CA ILE A 364 -19.42 -12.86 17.51
C ILE A 364 -19.26 -14.39 17.52
N PRO A 365 -20.20 -15.17 16.97
CA PRO A 365 -20.05 -16.61 16.82
C PRO A 365 -18.84 -16.96 15.96
N TYR A 366 -18.15 -18.05 16.29
CA TYR A 366 -16.96 -18.44 15.54
C TYR A 366 -16.76 -19.96 15.48
N LYS A 367 -15.97 -20.40 14.52
CA LYS A 367 -15.42 -21.76 14.38
C LYS A 367 -14.07 -21.71 13.65
N ARG A 368 -13.40 -22.85 13.54
CA ARG A 368 -12.21 -22.99 12.68
C ARG A 368 -12.63 -23.06 11.22
N PHE A 369 -11.82 -22.47 10.34
CA PHE A 369 -11.99 -22.58 8.89
C PHE A 369 -11.51 -23.95 8.40
N GLU A 370 -12.39 -24.72 7.75
CA GLU A 370 -12.14 -26.09 7.27
C GLU A 370 -12.00 -26.16 5.74
N ASN A 371 -11.79 -25.06 5.05
CA ASN A 371 -11.77 -24.96 3.59
C ASN A 371 -13.06 -25.47 2.89
N LYS A 372 -14.17 -25.45 3.59
CA LYS A 372 -15.50 -25.80 3.06
C LYS A 372 -16.35 -24.55 3.00
N LEU A 373 -16.77 -24.18 1.79
CA LEU A 373 -17.61 -23.01 1.56
C LEU A 373 -19.01 -23.44 1.14
N ASP A 374 -20.02 -22.84 1.74
CA ASP A 374 -21.42 -22.98 1.33
C ASP A 374 -21.71 -21.97 0.21
N THR A 375 -22.19 -22.44 -0.93
CA THR A 375 -22.53 -21.59 -2.09
C THR A 375 -23.68 -20.62 -1.81
N ASN A 376 -24.50 -20.87 -0.79
CA ASN A 376 -25.58 -19.98 -0.37
C ASN A 376 -25.13 -18.85 0.58
N GLU A 377 -23.89 -18.92 1.07
CA GLU A 377 -23.34 -17.90 1.96
C GLU A 377 -22.45 -16.93 1.21
N LYS A 378 -22.39 -15.68 1.69
CA LYS A 378 -21.44 -14.68 1.24
C LYS A 378 -20.26 -14.63 2.19
N TYR A 379 -19.06 -14.57 1.64
CA TYR A 379 -17.81 -14.60 2.39
C TYR A 379 -17.02 -13.31 2.18
N LEU A 380 -16.39 -12.86 3.26
CA LEU A 380 -15.34 -11.85 3.24
C LEU A 380 -14.07 -12.47 3.82
N VAL A 381 -12.98 -12.46 3.07
CA VAL A 381 -11.63 -12.80 3.54
C VAL A 381 -10.93 -11.50 3.89
N PHE A 382 -10.59 -11.30 5.17
CA PHE A 382 -10.10 -10.02 5.68
C PHE A 382 -9.19 -10.23 6.89
N GLY A 383 -8.27 -9.29 7.16
CA GLY A 383 -7.44 -9.26 8.37
C GLY A 383 -5.95 -9.05 8.12
N SER A 384 -5.43 -9.43 6.98
CA SER A 384 -4.07 -9.09 6.52
C SER A 384 -3.80 -9.65 5.12
N PHE A 385 -2.66 -9.29 4.53
CA PHE A 385 -2.13 -9.93 3.32
C PHE A 385 -1.94 -11.44 3.53
N TYR A 386 -1.44 -11.86 4.69
CA TYR A 386 -1.25 -13.28 5.03
C TYR A 386 -2.56 -14.06 5.11
N VAL A 387 -3.66 -13.44 5.54
CA VAL A 387 -5.00 -14.07 5.57
C VAL A 387 -5.48 -14.35 4.15
N VAL A 388 -5.35 -13.36 3.27
CA VAL A 388 -5.73 -13.51 1.85
C VAL A 388 -4.83 -14.54 1.17
N GLU A 389 -3.53 -14.50 1.40
CA GLU A 389 -2.56 -15.48 0.88
C GLU A 389 -2.91 -16.91 1.32
N ALA A 390 -3.12 -17.13 2.62
CA ALA A 390 -3.45 -18.44 3.17
C ALA A 390 -4.75 -19.00 2.57
N PHE A 391 -5.78 -18.15 2.45
CA PHE A 391 -7.02 -18.53 1.82
C PHE A 391 -6.83 -18.94 0.35
N LEU A 392 -6.10 -18.15 -0.43
CA LEU A 392 -5.85 -18.44 -1.85
C LEU A 392 -5.02 -19.72 -2.05
N LYS A 393 -3.99 -19.95 -1.20
CA LYS A 393 -3.18 -21.17 -1.24
C LYS A 393 -4.00 -22.42 -0.94
N GLN A 394 -4.88 -22.39 0.07
CA GLN A 394 -5.75 -23.51 0.40
C GLN A 394 -6.75 -23.81 -0.73
N ARG A 395 -7.21 -22.79 -1.47
CA ARG A 395 -8.13 -22.96 -2.60
C ARG A 395 -7.47 -23.50 -3.86
N LYS A 396 -6.17 -23.27 -4.07
CA LYS A 396 -5.42 -23.84 -5.21
C LYS A 396 -5.16 -25.33 -5.06
N ASN A 397 -5.15 -25.82 -3.82
CA ASN A 397 -4.87 -27.23 -3.49
C ASN A 397 -6.17 -28.09 -3.41
N THR A 398 -7.31 -27.52 -3.76
CA THR A 398 -8.62 -28.20 -3.82
C THR A 398 -9.13 -28.20 -5.24
#